data_c5983fbe2291f149e1b8abcb1bb52be3
#
_entry.id   c5983fbe2291f149e1b8abcb1bb52be3
#
_cell.length_a   1.000
_cell.length_b   1.000
_cell.length_c   1.000
_cell.angle_alpha   90.00
_cell.angle_beta   90.00
_cell.angle_gamma   90.00
#
_symmetry.space_group_name_H-M   'P 1'
#
loop_
_entity.id
_entity.type
_entity.pdbx_description
1 polymer ?
#
loop_
_entity_poly.entity_id
_entity_poly.type
_entity_poly.pdbx_seq_one_letter_code
_entity_poly.pdbx_strand_id
1 'polypeptide(L)'
;MKKLAVYVGRFNPFHNGHAAVVGEMLKKHGAKNSLLVIGSSNAAFSLRHFFTYHERKQFIQKLFPDVKLVGLPDYHNDKEWLSALDDILRVAGIDPRHVTFFGGCQEDIRFFLDDGRDCTIFNRFDGTSLKTSATEVRDALIAGRPLEHLVDPTILQEMQELFKQKWEKFKKI
;
A
#
# COMPACT_ATOMS: atom_id res chain seq x y z
N MET A 1 -3.33 -4.27 26.25
CA MET A 1 -4.02 -4.26 24.93
C MET A 1 -2.98 -4.34 23.82
N LYS A 2 -3.18 -5.18 22.80
CA LYS A 2 -2.29 -5.18 21.65
C LYS A 2 -2.42 -3.83 20.91
N LYS A 3 -1.29 -3.17 20.66
CA LYS A 3 -1.28 -1.98 19.80
C LYS A 3 -1.83 -2.33 18.42
N LEU A 4 -2.58 -1.43 17.82
CA LEU A 4 -3.03 -1.56 16.45
C LEU A 4 -1.84 -1.32 15.51
N ALA A 5 -1.73 -2.11 14.46
CA ALA A 5 -0.75 -1.95 13.41
C ALA A 5 -1.40 -1.26 12.20
N VAL A 6 -0.73 -0.24 11.68
CA VAL A 6 -1.17 0.50 10.49
C VAL A 6 -0.07 0.52 9.45
N TYR A 7 -0.40 0.15 8.22
CA TYR A 7 0.49 0.30 7.09
C TYR A 7 -0.14 1.22 6.05
N VAL A 8 0.52 2.34 5.80
CA VAL A 8 0.08 3.34 4.83
C VAL A 8 0.93 3.22 3.57
N GLY A 9 0.29 3.11 2.42
CA GLY A 9 0.98 3.05 1.15
C GLY A 9 0.05 3.38 -0.02
N ARG A 10 0.62 3.82 -1.13
CA ARG A 10 -0.15 4.01 -2.37
C ARG A 10 -0.57 2.71 -3.01
N PHE A 11 0.27 1.67 -2.89
CA PHE A 11 0.00 0.33 -3.44
C PHE A 11 -0.39 0.37 -4.93
N ASN A 12 0.36 1.12 -5.75
CA ASN A 12 -0.01 1.38 -7.14
C ASN A 12 1.06 0.92 -8.16
N PRO A 13 1.08 -0.41 -8.46
CA PRO A 13 0.22 -1.44 -7.89
C PRO A 13 0.74 -2.07 -6.60
N PHE A 14 -0.08 -2.90 -5.97
CA PHE A 14 0.32 -3.78 -4.88
C PHE A 14 1.25 -4.87 -5.42
N HIS A 15 2.32 -5.20 -4.71
CA HIS A 15 3.35 -6.14 -5.15
C HIS A 15 3.91 -6.97 -3.99
N ASN A 16 4.77 -7.94 -4.30
CA ASN A 16 5.32 -8.87 -3.31
C ASN A 16 6.05 -8.19 -2.14
N GLY A 17 6.71 -7.05 -2.38
CA GLY A 17 7.32 -6.26 -1.31
C GLY A 17 6.30 -5.72 -0.30
N HIS A 18 5.15 -5.25 -0.77
CA HIS A 18 4.05 -4.84 0.11
C HIS A 18 3.43 -6.05 0.84
N ALA A 19 3.24 -7.16 0.13
CA ALA A 19 2.70 -8.39 0.71
C ALA A 19 3.57 -8.92 1.86
N ALA A 20 4.90 -8.82 1.75
CA ALA A 20 5.82 -9.20 2.81
C ALA A 20 5.65 -8.35 4.07
N VAL A 21 5.50 -7.03 3.94
CA VAL A 21 5.24 -6.13 5.07
C VAL A 21 3.90 -6.46 5.73
N VAL A 22 2.85 -6.64 4.93
CA VAL A 22 1.52 -7.02 5.43
C VAL A 22 1.57 -8.37 6.15
N GLY A 23 2.24 -9.36 5.56
CA GLY A 23 2.40 -10.69 6.18
C GLY A 23 3.06 -10.62 7.56
N GLU A 24 4.12 -9.84 7.70
CA GLU A 24 4.79 -9.66 9.00
C GLU A 24 3.91 -8.89 9.99
N MET A 25 3.21 -7.87 9.55
CA MET A 25 2.25 -7.13 10.36
C MET A 25 1.15 -8.05 10.89
N LEU A 26 0.57 -8.89 10.04
CA LEU A 26 -0.48 -9.84 10.41
C LEU A 26 0.01 -10.92 11.36
N LYS A 27 1.24 -11.40 11.16
CA LYS A 27 1.87 -12.37 12.06
C LYS A 27 2.03 -11.82 13.48
N LYS A 28 2.40 -10.55 13.61
CA LYS A 28 2.61 -9.90 14.92
C LYS A 28 1.31 -9.48 15.60
N HIS A 29 0.36 -8.94 14.85
CA HIS A 29 -0.82 -8.25 15.39
C HIS A 29 -2.13 -8.98 15.11
N GLY A 30 -2.19 -9.79 14.06
CA GLY A 30 -3.41 -10.43 13.56
C GLY A 30 -4.29 -9.47 12.74
N ALA A 31 -5.16 -10.00 11.91
CA ALA A 31 -5.98 -9.21 10.97
C ALA A 31 -6.90 -8.21 11.69
N LYS A 32 -7.48 -8.61 12.82
CA LYS A 32 -8.39 -7.74 13.62
C LYS A 32 -7.71 -6.50 14.19
N ASN A 33 -6.39 -6.55 14.39
CA ASN A 33 -5.59 -5.45 14.93
C ASN A 33 -4.70 -4.81 13.85
N SER A 34 -5.04 -5.00 12.58
CA SER A 34 -4.28 -4.48 11.44
C SER A 34 -5.17 -3.66 10.53
N LEU A 35 -4.64 -2.53 10.06
CA LEU A 35 -5.31 -1.62 9.14
C LEU A 35 -4.36 -1.26 8.01
N LEU A 36 -4.79 -1.41 6.78
CA LEU A 36 -4.11 -0.86 5.62
C LEU A 36 -4.79 0.43 5.17
N VAL A 37 -4.00 1.47 5.01
CA VAL A 37 -4.46 2.77 4.52
C VAL A 37 -3.92 2.96 3.10
N ILE A 38 -4.83 3.01 2.13
CA ILE A 38 -4.49 3.20 0.72
C ILE A 38 -4.43 4.70 0.44
N GLY A 39 -3.22 5.22 0.34
CA GLY A 39 -2.96 6.64 0.05
C GLY A 39 -3.31 7.03 -1.38
N SER A 40 -3.35 8.33 -1.63
CA SER A 40 -3.74 8.91 -2.93
C SER A 40 -5.06 8.30 -3.45
N SER A 41 -6.03 8.16 -2.56
CA SER A 41 -7.30 7.49 -2.89
C SER A 41 -8.14 8.28 -3.89
N ASN A 42 -7.91 9.57 -4.02
CA ASN A 42 -8.51 10.49 -4.98
C ASN A 42 -7.72 10.64 -6.29
N ALA A 43 -6.52 10.05 -6.40
CA ALA A 43 -5.68 10.19 -7.57
C ALA A 43 -5.93 9.07 -8.59
N ALA A 44 -5.99 9.45 -9.86
CA ALA A 44 -6.16 8.54 -10.99
C ALA A 44 -5.57 9.16 -12.27
N PHE A 45 -5.46 8.35 -13.33
CA PHE A 45 -5.08 8.77 -14.67
C PHE A 45 -3.67 9.34 -14.85
N SER A 46 -2.70 8.85 -14.07
CA SER A 46 -1.28 9.07 -14.33
C SER A 46 -0.52 7.76 -14.26
N LEU A 47 0.71 7.70 -14.79
CA LEU A 47 1.55 6.49 -14.66
C LEU A 47 1.78 6.12 -13.19
N ARG A 48 1.99 7.11 -12.35
CA ARG A 48 2.22 6.92 -10.91
C ARG A 48 0.96 6.45 -10.17
N HIS A 49 -0.24 6.81 -10.68
CA HIS A 49 -1.55 6.47 -10.13
C HIS A 49 -2.39 5.74 -11.18
N PHE A 50 -1.79 4.72 -11.79
CA PHE A 50 -2.39 4.00 -12.92
C PHE A 50 -3.65 3.23 -12.53
N PHE A 51 -3.60 2.56 -11.37
CA PHE A 51 -4.74 1.85 -10.82
C PHE A 51 -5.53 2.76 -9.88
N THR A 52 -6.85 2.77 -10.05
CA THR A 52 -7.77 3.50 -9.18
C THR A 52 -7.72 2.96 -7.73
N TYR A 53 -8.24 3.73 -6.78
CA TYR A 53 -8.41 3.27 -5.40
C TYR A 53 -9.15 1.93 -5.32
N HIS A 54 -10.24 1.79 -6.07
CA HIS A 54 -11.07 0.60 -6.05
C HIS A 54 -10.32 -0.64 -6.57
N GLU A 55 -9.62 -0.52 -7.68
CA GLU A 55 -8.79 -1.60 -8.25
C GLU A 55 -7.70 -2.03 -7.27
N ARG A 56 -6.99 -1.08 -6.65
CA ARG A 56 -5.95 -1.37 -5.65
C ARG A 56 -6.53 -2.07 -4.42
N LYS A 57 -7.68 -1.62 -3.96
CA LYS A 57 -8.41 -2.24 -2.85
C LYS A 57 -8.79 -3.68 -3.19
N GLN A 58 -9.28 -3.95 -4.39
CA GLN A 58 -9.64 -5.31 -4.83
C GLN A 58 -8.43 -6.25 -4.85
N PHE A 59 -7.28 -5.81 -5.35
CA PHE A 59 -6.06 -6.63 -5.32
C PHE A 59 -5.67 -7.01 -3.89
N ILE A 60 -5.69 -6.06 -2.98
CA ILE A 60 -5.31 -6.31 -1.58
C ILE A 60 -6.33 -7.22 -0.90
N GLN A 61 -7.63 -7.02 -1.12
CA GLN A 61 -8.68 -7.84 -0.52
C GLN A 61 -8.64 -9.30 -0.98
N LYS A 62 -8.21 -9.57 -2.21
CA LYS A 62 -8.02 -10.94 -2.70
C LYS A 62 -6.92 -11.68 -1.96
N LEU A 63 -5.85 -10.99 -1.60
CA LEU A 63 -4.70 -11.56 -0.87
C LEU A 63 -4.94 -11.63 0.63
N PHE A 64 -5.61 -10.62 1.18
CA PHE A 64 -5.80 -10.43 2.61
C PHE A 64 -7.28 -10.08 2.91
N PRO A 65 -8.21 -11.02 2.76
CA PRO A 65 -9.65 -10.76 2.84
C PRO A 65 -10.11 -10.25 4.22
N ASP A 66 -9.41 -10.62 5.28
CA ASP A 66 -9.78 -10.29 6.66
C ASP A 66 -9.19 -8.97 7.17
N VAL A 67 -8.35 -8.29 6.37
CA VAL A 67 -7.71 -7.04 6.76
C VAL A 67 -8.63 -5.85 6.44
N LYS A 68 -8.76 -4.94 7.40
CA LYS A 68 -9.47 -3.67 7.17
C LYS A 68 -8.69 -2.78 6.21
N LEU A 69 -9.40 -2.20 5.24
CA LEU A 69 -8.86 -1.28 4.24
C LEU A 69 -9.64 0.03 4.26
N VAL A 70 -8.91 1.14 4.30
CA VAL A 70 -9.49 2.49 4.17
C VAL A 70 -8.69 3.30 3.16
N GLY A 71 -9.34 4.29 2.54
CA GLY A 71 -8.68 5.22 1.63
C GLY A 71 -8.29 6.52 2.35
N LEU A 72 -7.15 7.09 1.98
CA LEU A 72 -6.71 8.41 2.40
C LEU A 72 -6.39 9.25 1.16
N PRO A 73 -7.12 10.35 0.92
CA PRO A 73 -6.83 11.23 -0.20
C PRO A 73 -5.50 11.98 -0.02
N ASP A 74 -5.00 12.54 -1.12
CA ASP A 74 -3.90 13.50 -1.05
C ASP A 74 -4.41 14.86 -0.56
N TYR A 75 -3.57 15.54 0.22
CA TYR A 75 -3.80 16.88 0.77
C TYR A 75 -2.71 17.85 0.29
N HIS A 76 -2.90 19.13 0.51
CA HIS A 76 -1.96 20.16 0.06
C HIS A 76 -0.62 20.15 0.81
N ASN A 77 -0.63 19.70 2.07
CA ASN A 77 0.56 19.61 2.89
C ASN A 77 0.49 18.42 3.86
N ASP A 78 1.65 18.11 4.41
CA ASP A 78 1.84 16.96 5.28
C ASP A 78 1.07 17.05 6.59
N LYS A 79 0.89 18.25 7.12
CA LYS A 79 0.14 18.47 8.37
C LYS A 79 -1.35 18.16 8.21
N GLU A 80 -1.95 18.61 7.12
CA GLU A 80 -3.35 18.30 6.79
C GLU A 80 -3.52 16.80 6.52
N TRP A 81 -2.57 16.19 5.82
CA TRP A 81 -2.57 14.77 5.53
C TRP A 81 -2.50 13.94 6.82
N LEU A 82 -1.61 14.27 7.78
CA LEU A 82 -1.54 13.62 9.08
C LEU A 82 -2.82 13.78 9.89
N SER A 83 -3.38 15.00 9.90
CA SER A 83 -4.64 15.25 10.61
C SER A 83 -5.77 14.40 10.04
N ALA A 84 -5.87 14.29 8.71
CA ALA A 84 -6.87 13.45 8.06
C ALA A 84 -6.68 11.96 8.37
N LEU A 85 -5.42 11.49 8.40
CA LEU A 85 -5.12 10.12 8.83
C LEU A 85 -5.56 9.87 10.29
N ASP A 86 -5.27 10.79 11.18
CA ASP A 86 -5.68 10.68 12.58
C ASP A 86 -7.19 10.67 12.74
N ASP A 87 -7.91 11.45 11.95
CA ASP A 87 -9.38 11.46 11.94
C ASP A 87 -9.95 10.14 11.45
N ILE A 88 -9.37 9.55 10.40
CA ILE A 88 -9.73 8.20 9.92
C ILE A 88 -9.53 7.17 11.03
N LEU A 89 -8.41 7.23 11.73
CA LEU A 89 -8.13 6.32 12.84
C LEU A 89 -9.15 6.47 13.97
N ARG A 90 -9.47 7.71 14.37
CA ARG A 90 -10.47 8.01 15.40
C ARG A 90 -11.87 7.53 15.02
N VAL A 91 -12.28 7.73 13.77
CA VAL A 91 -13.56 7.21 13.25
C VAL A 91 -13.60 5.68 13.28
N ALA A 92 -12.48 5.03 13.07
CA ALA A 92 -12.35 3.58 13.21
C ALA A 92 -12.27 3.09 14.68
N GLY A 93 -12.40 4.01 15.65
CA GLY A 93 -12.31 3.71 17.09
C GLY A 93 -10.88 3.50 17.60
N ILE A 94 -9.89 4.08 16.89
CA ILE A 94 -8.47 3.88 17.15
C ILE A 94 -7.87 5.20 17.64
N ASP A 95 -7.18 5.18 18.80
CA ASP A 95 -6.37 6.33 19.22
C ASP A 95 -5.06 6.36 18.42
N PRO A 96 -4.79 7.42 17.64
CA PRO A 96 -3.57 7.55 16.84
C PRO A 96 -2.26 7.44 17.64
N ARG A 97 -2.29 7.72 18.92
CA ARG A 97 -1.13 7.62 19.82
C ARG A 97 -0.81 6.18 20.25
N HIS A 98 -1.76 5.26 20.05
CA HIS A 98 -1.63 3.83 20.39
C HIS A 98 -1.50 2.93 19.15
N VAL A 99 -0.96 3.48 18.08
CA VAL A 99 -0.74 2.79 16.80
C VAL A 99 0.75 2.59 16.58
N THR A 100 1.12 1.44 16.01
CA THR A 100 2.45 1.23 15.43
C THR A 100 2.34 1.30 13.91
N PHE A 101 3.06 2.22 13.29
CA PHE A 101 3.13 2.35 11.82
C PHE A 101 4.17 1.40 11.25
N PHE A 102 3.76 0.62 10.25
CA PHE A 102 4.62 -0.31 9.54
C PHE A 102 5.09 0.27 8.22
N GLY A 103 6.31 -0.06 7.81
CA GLY A 103 6.86 0.27 6.50
C GLY A 103 7.85 -0.76 6.02
N GLY A 104 8.10 -0.79 4.71
CA GLY A 104 9.04 -1.69 4.07
C GLY A 104 10.45 -1.12 3.97
N CYS A 105 10.62 0.18 4.21
CA CYS A 105 11.89 0.89 4.26
C CYS A 105 11.74 2.16 5.10
N GLN A 106 12.85 2.84 5.34
CA GLN A 106 12.86 4.05 6.16
C GLN A 106 12.07 5.19 5.51
N GLU A 107 12.11 5.30 4.18
CA GLU A 107 11.38 6.32 3.44
C GLU A 107 9.87 6.18 3.61
N ASP A 108 9.34 4.96 3.71
CA ASP A 108 7.91 4.71 3.90
C ASP A 108 7.38 5.25 5.23
N ILE A 109 8.22 5.33 6.26
CA ILE A 109 7.82 5.69 7.63
C ILE A 109 8.50 6.96 8.15
N ARG A 110 9.43 7.55 7.40
CA ARG A 110 10.18 8.75 7.83
C ARG A 110 9.25 9.84 8.33
N PHE A 111 8.18 10.05 7.63
CA PHE A 111 7.16 11.02 7.94
C PHE A 111 6.52 10.83 9.34
N PHE A 112 6.27 9.57 9.72
CA PHE A 112 5.74 9.23 11.04
C PHE A 112 6.81 9.32 12.12
N LEU A 113 8.06 8.95 11.78
CA LEU A 113 9.19 9.08 12.71
C LEU A 113 9.46 10.55 13.05
N ASP A 114 9.44 11.43 12.04
CA ASP A 114 9.65 12.87 12.22
C ASP A 114 8.54 13.50 13.08
N ASP A 115 7.33 12.91 13.07
CA ASP A 115 6.19 13.29 13.93
C ASP A 115 6.20 12.57 15.30
N GLY A 116 7.26 11.82 15.62
CA GLY A 116 7.43 11.15 16.92
C GLY A 116 6.53 9.94 17.13
N ARG A 117 5.99 9.34 16.07
CA ARG A 117 5.11 8.16 16.14
C ARG A 117 5.90 6.87 16.30
N ASP A 118 5.25 5.86 16.86
CA ASP A 118 5.81 4.52 16.99
C ASP A 118 5.81 3.83 15.62
N CYS A 119 6.97 3.39 15.18
CA CYS A 119 7.17 2.81 13.85
C CYS A 119 7.93 1.48 13.91
N THR A 120 7.64 0.60 12.97
CA THR A 120 8.37 -0.65 12.75
C THR A 120 8.71 -0.78 11.27
N ILE A 121 10.00 -0.97 10.97
CA ILE A 121 10.46 -1.27 9.62
C ILE A 121 10.56 -2.79 9.46
N PHE A 122 9.88 -3.32 8.45
CA PHE A 122 10.19 -4.62 7.90
C PHE A 122 11.03 -4.39 6.64
N ASN A 123 12.35 -4.49 6.79
CA ASN A 123 13.27 -4.16 5.72
C ASN A 123 13.16 -5.18 4.57
N ARG A 124 12.34 -4.87 3.57
CA ARG A 124 12.15 -5.67 2.35
C ARG A 124 13.38 -5.71 1.45
N PHE A 125 14.46 -4.98 1.82
CA PHE A 125 15.71 -4.86 1.05
C PHE A 125 16.91 -5.51 1.74
N ASP A 126 16.73 -6.27 2.80
CA ASP A 126 17.81 -6.83 3.63
C ASP A 126 18.58 -8.03 3.03
N GLY A 127 18.56 -8.18 1.71
CA GLY A 127 19.25 -9.25 0.98
C GLY A 127 18.41 -10.50 0.76
N THR A 128 17.22 -10.60 1.32
CA THR A 128 16.20 -11.54 0.86
C THR A 128 15.62 -11.03 -0.44
N SER A 129 15.33 -11.89 -1.38
CA SER A 129 15.02 -11.67 -2.80
C SER A 129 13.85 -10.70 -3.16
N LEU A 130 13.38 -9.87 -2.23
CA LEU A 130 12.18 -9.03 -2.38
C LEU A 130 12.48 -7.57 -2.73
N LYS A 131 13.50 -7.31 -3.54
CA LYS A 131 13.73 -5.99 -4.13
C LYS A 131 12.68 -5.68 -5.19
N THR A 132 11.47 -5.40 -4.78
CA THR A 132 10.37 -5.01 -5.67
C THR A 132 9.91 -3.60 -5.36
N SER A 133 9.68 -2.83 -6.41
CA SER A 133 9.04 -1.52 -6.30
C SER A 133 7.84 -1.43 -7.23
N ALA A 134 6.89 -0.54 -6.91
CA ALA A 134 5.76 -0.30 -7.80
C ALA A 134 6.19 0.26 -9.16
N THR A 135 7.31 1.00 -9.20
CA THR A 135 7.92 1.47 -10.46
C THR A 135 8.36 0.30 -11.33
N GLU A 136 9.09 -0.66 -10.74
CA GLU A 136 9.54 -1.85 -11.47
C GLU A 136 8.37 -2.67 -12.02
N VAL A 137 7.29 -2.82 -11.25
CA VAL A 137 6.07 -3.50 -11.73
C VAL A 137 5.43 -2.74 -12.89
N ARG A 138 5.31 -1.41 -12.80
CA ARG A 138 4.76 -0.60 -13.89
C ARG A 138 5.62 -0.68 -15.15
N ASP A 139 6.94 -0.59 -15.02
CA ASP A 139 7.87 -0.69 -16.13
C ASP A 139 7.81 -2.07 -16.80
N ALA A 140 7.64 -3.13 -16.02
CA ALA A 140 7.46 -4.48 -16.55
C ALA A 140 6.12 -4.65 -17.28
N LEU A 141 5.02 -4.08 -16.73
CA LEU A 141 3.71 -4.05 -17.40
C LEU A 141 3.78 -3.32 -18.74
N ILE A 142 4.41 -2.14 -18.79
CA ILE A 142 4.57 -1.34 -20.01
C ILE A 142 5.38 -2.11 -21.07
N ALA A 143 6.47 -2.74 -20.64
CA ALA A 143 7.39 -3.46 -21.51
C ALA A 143 6.94 -4.89 -21.87
N GLY A 144 5.82 -5.37 -21.28
CA GLY A 144 5.36 -6.75 -21.46
C GLY A 144 6.35 -7.81 -20.93
N ARG A 145 7.11 -7.46 -19.87
CA ARG A 145 8.06 -8.37 -19.23
C ARG A 145 7.37 -9.26 -18.20
N PRO A 146 7.96 -10.43 -17.87
CA PRO A 146 7.44 -11.32 -16.82
C PRO A 146 7.30 -10.62 -15.47
N LEU A 147 6.24 -10.93 -14.74
CA LEU A 147 5.85 -10.30 -13.46
C LEU A 147 5.70 -11.29 -12.31
N GLU A 148 5.89 -12.60 -12.57
CA GLU A 148 5.62 -13.69 -11.64
C GLU A 148 6.49 -13.60 -10.38
N HIS A 149 7.65 -12.96 -10.47
CA HIS A 149 8.54 -12.72 -9.34
C HIS A 149 8.24 -11.41 -8.59
N LEU A 150 7.42 -10.52 -9.16
CA LEU A 150 7.10 -9.20 -8.62
C LEU A 150 5.72 -9.15 -7.97
N VAL A 151 4.77 -9.93 -8.48
CA VAL A 151 3.36 -9.88 -8.11
C VAL A 151 2.84 -11.29 -7.80
N ASP A 152 2.03 -11.41 -6.77
CA ASP A 152 1.41 -12.68 -6.38
C ASP A 152 0.51 -13.20 -7.53
N PRO A 153 0.60 -14.50 -7.86
CA PRO A 153 -0.19 -15.10 -8.94
C PRO A 153 -1.71 -14.94 -8.76
N THR A 154 -2.20 -14.78 -7.53
CA THR A 154 -3.64 -14.60 -7.24
C THR A 154 -4.21 -13.33 -7.89
N ILE A 155 -3.40 -12.27 -8.02
CA ILE A 155 -3.82 -10.98 -8.58
C ILE A 155 -3.16 -10.65 -9.92
N LEU A 156 -2.18 -11.43 -10.34
CA LEU A 156 -1.35 -11.13 -11.50
C LEU A 156 -2.16 -11.04 -12.80
N GLN A 157 -3.00 -12.04 -13.07
CA GLN A 157 -3.77 -12.08 -14.31
C GLN A 157 -4.73 -10.87 -14.40
N GLU A 158 -5.49 -10.60 -13.34
CA GLU A 158 -6.40 -9.46 -13.31
C GLU A 158 -5.68 -8.13 -13.46
N MET A 159 -4.52 -7.98 -12.81
CA MET A 159 -3.69 -6.78 -12.94
C MET A 159 -3.24 -6.55 -14.38
N GLN A 160 -2.78 -7.60 -15.06
CA GLN A 160 -2.35 -7.54 -16.47
C GLN A 160 -3.51 -7.21 -17.40
N GLU A 161 -4.68 -7.82 -17.20
CA GLU A 161 -5.87 -7.56 -18.01
C GLU A 161 -6.35 -6.11 -17.86
N LEU A 162 -6.47 -5.62 -16.61
CA LEU A 162 -6.84 -4.23 -16.33
C LEU A 162 -5.82 -3.24 -16.90
N PHE A 163 -4.53 -3.55 -16.74
CA PHE A 163 -3.47 -2.72 -17.32
C PHE A 163 -3.62 -2.62 -18.83
N LYS A 164 -3.75 -3.74 -19.52
CA LYS A 164 -3.89 -3.78 -20.98
C LYS A 164 -5.09 -2.97 -21.47
N GLN A 165 -6.26 -3.14 -20.85
CA GLN A 165 -7.47 -2.40 -21.19
C GLN A 165 -7.31 -0.88 -21.03
N LYS A 166 -6.65 -0.44 -19.96
CA LYS A 166 -6.46 0.98 -19.65
C LYS A 166 -5.31 1.59 -20.44
N TRP A 167 -4.25 0.82 -20.72
CA TRP A 167 -3.07 1.30 -21.44
C TRP A 167 -3.40 1.78 -22.85
N GLU A 168 -4.27 1.09 -23.54
CA GLU A 168 -4.72 1.49 -24.88
C GLU A 168 -5.48 2.83 -24.85
N LYS A 169 -6.19 3.12 -23.79
CA LYS A 169 -6.86 4.42 -23.61
C LYS A 169 -5.87 5.50 -23.16
N PHE A 170 -4.95 5.16 -22.28
CA PHE A 170 -3.94 6.08 -21.74
C PHE A 170 -3.00 6.62 -22.83
N LYS A 171 -2.56 5.80 -23.78
CA LYS A 171 -1.71 6.23 -24.90
C LYS A 171 -2.37 7.24 -25.86
N LYS A 172 -3.68 7.41 -25.79
CA LYS A 172 -4.44 8.29 -26.68
C LYS A 172 -4.70 9.68 -26.07
N ILE A 173 -4.28 9.91 -24.82
CA ILE A 173 -4.36 11.18 -24.13
C ILE A 173 -3.04 11.94 -24.30
#